data_538c4aa782d683e089fedd96fbcb7b12
#
_entry.id   538c4aa782d683e089fedd96fbcb7b12
#
_cell.length_a   1.000
_cell.length_b   1.000
_cell.length_c   1.000
_cell.angle_alpha   90.00
_cell.angle_beta   90.00
_cell.angle_gamma   90.00
#
_symmetry.space_group_name_H-M   'P 1'
#
loop_
_entity.id
_entity.type
_entity.pdbx_description
1 polymer ?
#
loop_
_entity_poly.entity_id
_entity_poly.type
_entity_poly.pdbx_seq_one_letter_code
_entity_poly.pdbx_strand_id
1 'polypeptide(L)'
;MKVVHITPNYFDDSSRIGGGERYPTELASWMANVVDTTLVSFSTERESYCRDNLQVEVYPVKHLIRGSQINPLSFQYLLSIVRADVIHIHGINTIASDLGCLTGSFLRKRVFVTDHGGGGNLVLNHKLPVFKGYRGAIAQSQFTLNHFPPELQKKGVLVKGGVNSERFCPDASLSKEKKILYVGRILHHKGINYLIEGFRILNRPDYQLKILGRVYSGQFYQDLKEMAMGLPVEFIDNADDQRLLHEYRTAKATVLPSVHTNCYGKYTPVPELMGFTLLESQACGTPVICTDAGAMHEFVDDGHTGFVVKQNSGEAIAAALNSLISLFQSEYAQFQANCREWIQPLSWSTIVQRHLELYQGKSIK
;
A
#
# COMPACT_ATOMS: atom_id res chain seq x y z
N MET A 1 10.96 -21.24 -14.00
CA MET A 1 10.19 -21.20 -12.72
C MET A 1 8.87 -20.52 -13.01
N LYS A 2 7.79 -21.19 -12.66
CA LYS A 2 6.44 -20.64 -12.78
C LYS A 2 5.93 -20.22 -11.42
N VAL A 3 5.58 -18.94 -11.30
CA VAL A 3 5.04 -18.35 -10.07
C VAL A 3 3.56 -18.08 -10.23
N VAL A 4 2.77 -18.51 -9.26
CA VAL A 4 1.34 -18.18 -9.20
C VAL A 4 1.08 -17.31 -7.99
N HIS A 5 0.66 -16.08 -8.24
CA HIS A 5 0.17 -15.15 -7.21
C HIS A 5 -1.33 -15.38 -7.02
N ILE A 6 -1.78 -15.49 -5.79
CA ILE A 6 -3.21 -15.64 -5.45
C ILE A 6 -3.61 -14.48 -4.57
N THR A 7 -4.48 -13.62 -5.08
CA THR A 7 -5.09 -12.55 -4.29
C THR A 7 -6.57 -12.84 -4.05
N PRO A 8 -7.02 -12.93 -2.77
CA PRO A 8 -8.43 -13.17 -2.46
C PRO A 8 -9.32 -11.98 -2.75
N ASN A 9 -8.74 -10.82 -3.09
CA ASN A 9 -9.51 -9.63 -3.42
C ASN A 9 -10.33 -9.86 -4.69
N TYR A 10 -11.57 -9.37 -4.65
CA TYR A 10 -12.50 -9.43 -5.74
C TYR A 10 -12.09 -8.44 -6.84
N PHE A 11 -11.96 -8.93 -8.07
CA PHE A 11 -11.45 -8.16 -9.20
C PHE A 11 -12.60 -7.96 -10.21
N ASP A 12 -13.27 -6.84 -10.17
CA ASP A 12 -14.23 -6.42 -11.21
C ASP A 12 -14.07 -4.92 -11.52
N ASP A 13 -14.77 -4.42 -12.53
CA ASP A 13 -14.74 -3.00 -12.93
C ASP A 13 -15.20 -2.05 -11.83
N SER A 14 -15.92 -2.57 -10.84
CA SER A 14 -16.34 -1.85 -9.63
C SER A 14 -15.33 -1.98 -8.49
N SER A 15 -14.30 -2.79 -8.65
CA SER A 15 -13.32 -3.05 -7.59
C SER A 15 -12.59 -1.75 -7.22
N ARG A 16 -12.70 -1.40 -5.95
CA ARG A 16 -12.13 -0.18 -5.40
C ARG A 16 -10.67 -0.43 -5.08
N ILE A 17 -9.79 -0.12 -6.03
CA ILE A 17 -8.36 -0.37 -5.91
C ILE A 17 -7.79 0.43 -4.75
N GLY A 18 -7.40 -0.28 -3.68
CA GLY A 18 -6.62 0.23 -2.56
C GLY A 18 -5.19 -0.34 -2.58
N GLY A 19 -4.40 -0.05 -1.55
CA GLY A 19 -3.03 -0.57 -1.45
C GLY A 19 -2.96 -2.10 -1.39
N GLY A 20 -3.98 -2.74 -0.77
CA GLY A 20 -4.06 -4.21 -0.67
C GLY A 20 -4.30 -4.92 -1.99
N GLU A 21 -4.97 -4.27 -2.94
CA GLU A 21 -5.20 -4.78 -4.30
C GLU A 21 -4.03 -4.42 -5.23
N ARG A 22 -3.45 -3.24 -5.05
CA ARG A 22 -2.35 -2.75 -5.90
C ARG A 22 -1.08 -3.57 -5.72
N TYR A 23 -0.68 -3.86 -4.48
CA TYR A 23 0.58 -4.56 -4.21
C TYR A 23 0.67 -5.92 -4.93
N PRO A 24 -0.31 -6.84 -4.80
CA PRO A 24 -0.28 -8.11 -5.50
C PRO A 24 -0.20 -7.96 -7.02
N THR A 25 -0.96 -7.03 -7.57
CA THR A 25 -1.03 -6.79 -9.02
C THR A 25 0.27 -6.22 -9.55
N GLU A 26 0.84 -5.22 -8.90
CA GLU A 26 2.10 -4.60 -9.31
C GLU A 26 3.27 -5.58 -9.15
N LEU A 27 3.36 -6.30 -8.02
CA LEU A 27 4.39 -7.32 -7.82
C LEU A 27 4.34 -8.39 -8.91
N ALA A 28 3.14 -8.91 -9.22
CA ALA A 28 2.96 -9.92 -10.25
C ALA A 28 3.31 -9.39 -11.65
N SER A 29 2.91 -8.14 -11.98
CA SER A 29 3.22 -7.50 -13.26
C SER A 29 4.72 -7.31 -13.46
N TRP A 30 5.42 -6.80 -12.44
CA TRP A 30 6.88 -6.65 -12.51
C TRP A 30 7.60 -7.99 -12.56
N MET A 31 7.11 -9.00 -11.83
CA MET A 31 7.67 -10.36 -11.83
C MET A 31 7.50 -11.05 -13.17
N ALA A 32 6.40 -10.80 -13.88
CA ALA A 32 6.10 -11.35 -15.19
C ALA A 32 7.12 -10.93 -16.28
N ASN A 33 7.85 -9.84 -16.07
CA ASN A 33 8.93 -9.43 -16.96
C ASN A 33 10.21 -10.29 -16.80
N VAL A 34 10.28 -11.13 -15.75
CA VAL A 34 11.49 -11.90 -15.40
C VAL A 34 11.24 -13.41 -15.42
N VAL A 35 10.06 -13.84 -14.98
CA VAL A 35 9.68 -15.27 -14.91
C VAL A 35 8.22 -15.47 -15.31
N ASP A 36 7.87 -16.69 -15.75
CA ASP A 36 6.47 -17.07 -16.05
C ASP A 36 5.60 -16.84 -14.81
N THR A 37 4.70 -15.87 -14.89
CA THR A 37 3.90 -15.40 -13.76
C THR A 37 2.43 -15.38 -14.10
N THR A 38 1.62 -15.92 -13.21
CA THR A 38 0.15 -15.90 -13.29
C THR A 38 -0.41 -15.22 -12.04
N LEU A 39 -1.31 -14.26 -12.22
CA LEU A 39 -2.12 -13.68 -11.15
C LEU A 39 -3.49 -14.33 -11.14
N VAL A 40 -3.84 -14.94 -10.02
CA VAL A 40 -5.17 -15.52 -9.77
C VAL A 40 -5.97 -14.58 -8.90
N SER A 41 -7.18 -14.30 -9.34
CA SER A 41 -8.15 -13.49 -8.59
C SER A 41 -9.57 -14.05 -8.73
N PHE A 42 -10.58 -13.35 -8.24
CA PHE A 42 -11.95 -13.83 -8.15
C PHE A 42 -12.94 -12.76 -8.62
N SER A 43 -14.03 -13.19 -9.28
CA SER A 43 -15.15 -12.36 -9.70
C SER A 43 -16.44 -13.19 -9.78
N THR A 44 -17.50 -12.65 -10.34
CA THR A 44 -18.76 -13.38 -10.64
C THR A 44 -18.58 -14.34 -11.82
N GLU A 45 -17.72 -13.98 -12.78
CA GLU A 45 -17.52 -14.73 -14.01
C GLU A 45 -16.08 -15.22 -14.16
N ARG A 46 -15.90 -16.21 -15.04
CA ARG A 46 -14.58 -16.72 -15.40
C ARG A 46 -13.99 -15.86 -16.50
N GLU A 47 -12.80 -15.32 -16.22
CA GLU A 47 -12.03 -14.57 -17.20
C GLU A 47 -10.58 -15.08 -17.27
N SER A 48 -9.97 -14.93 -18.44
CA SER A 48 -8.56 -15.25 -18.65
C SER A 48 -8.00 -14.37 -19.74
N TYR A 49 -7.01 -13.55 -19.41
CA TYR A 49 -6.40 -12.61 -20.34
C TYR A 49 -4.94 -12.35 -20.00
N CYS A 50 -4.20 -11.81 -20.97
CA CYS A 50 -2.85 -11.32 -20.77
C CYS A 50 -2.87 -9.78 -20.63
N ARG A 51 -2.16 -9.29 -19.64
CA ARG A 51 -1.86 -7.86 -19.49
C ARG A 51 -0.35 -7.72 -19.56
N ASP A 52 0.16 -7.20 -20.68
CA ASP A 52 1.58 -7.24 -21.01
C ASP A 52 2.11 -8.68 -20.92
N ASN A 53 3.09 -8.97 -20.07
CA ASN A 53 3.66 -10.31 -19.85
C ASN A 53 2.94 -11.09 -18.74
N LEU A 54 1.96 -10.50 -18.05
CA LEU A 54 1.26 -11.12 -16.94
C LEU A 54 0.02 -11.89 -17.43
N GLN A 55 -0.02 -13.20 -17.15
CA GLN A 55 -1.26 -13.96 -17.30
C GLN A 55 -2.18 -13.70 -16.11
N VAL A 56 -3.41 -13.25 -16.38
CA VAL A 56 -4.44 -13.05 -15.35
C VAL A 56 -5.54 -14.09 -15.50
N GLU A 57 -5.86 -14.76 -14.40
CA GLU A 57 -6.87 -15.80 -14.29
C GLU A 57 -7.88 -15.40 -13.22
N VAL A 58 -9.08 -15.01 -13.63
CA VAL A 58 -10.18 -14.68 -12.72
C VAL A 58 -11.12 -15.85 -12.62
N TYR A 59 -11.42 -16.30 -11.41
CA TYR A 59 -12.24 -17.47 -11.16
C TYR A 59 -13.60 -17.10 -10.56
N PRO A 60 -14.69 -17.80 -10.95
CA PRO A 60 -16.00 -17.54 -10.41
C PRO A 60 -16.09 -17.91 -8.94
N VAL A 61 -16.72 -17.03 -8.17
CA VAL A 61 -16.98 -17.22 -6.75
C VAL A 61 -18.28 -17.97 -6.56
N LYS A 62 -18.25 -19.10 -5.85
CA LYS A 62 -19.46 -19.86 -5.48
C LYS A 62 -20.22 -19.16 -4.36
N HIS A 63 -19.49 -18.59 -3.41
CA HIS A 63 -20.06 -17.95 -2.25
C HIS A 63 -19.06 -16.96 -1.63
N LEU A 64 -19.56 -15.82 -1.17
CA LEU A 64 -18.80 -14.88 -0.36
C LEU A 64 -19.02 -15.21 1.11
N ILE A 65 -17.97 -15.64 1.81
CA ILE A 65 -18.06 -16.01 3.22
C ILE A 65 -18.50 -14.80 4.03
N ARG A 66 -19.68 -14.91 4.66
CA ARG A 66 -20.34 -13.81 5.41
C ARG A 66 -20.51 -12.53 4.56
N GLY A 67 -20.69 -12.66 3.26
CA GLY A 67 -20.83 -11.53 2.35
C GLY A 67 -19.56 -10.70 2.13
N SER A 68 -18.40 -11.18 2.59
CA SER A 68 -17.15 -10.43 2.49
C SER A 68 -16.48 -10.65 1.13
N GLN A 69 -16.29 -9.57 0.38
CA GLN A 69 -15.60 -9.58 -0.92
C GLN A 69 -14.13 -10.03 -0.81
N ILE A 70 -13.51 -9.86 0.35
CA ILE A 70 -12.13 -10.33 0.59
C ILE A 70 -12.06 -11.79 1.05
N ASN A 71 -13.18 -12.52 1.09
CA ASN A 71 -13.23 -13.92 1.51
C ASN A 71 -14.06 -14.79 0.54
N PRO A 72 -13.64 -14.88 -0.73
CA PRO A 72 -14.31 -15.65 -1.76
C PRO A 72 -14.10 -17.16 -1.57
N LEU A 73 -15.15 -17.96 -1.72
CA LEU A 73 -15.09 -19.40 -1.82
C LEU A 73 -15.13 -19.81 -3.29
N SER A 74 -14.05 -20.38 -3.78
CA SER A 74 -13.92 -20.98 -5.10
C SER A 74 -13.01 -22.21 -5.00
N PHE A 75 -13.14 -23.17 -5.89
CA PHE A 75 -12.27 -24.35 -5.94
C PHE A 75 -11.53 -24.45 -7.28
N GLN A 76 -12.05 -23.84 -8.34
CA GLN A 76 -11.49 -23.98 -9.70
C GLN A 76 -10.09 -23.39 -9.80
N TYR A 77 -9.76 -22.34 -9.06
CA TYR A 77 -8.44 -21.72 -9.05
C TYR A 77 -7.33 -22.66 -8.56
N LEU A 78 -7.68 -23.72 -7.81
CA LEU A 78 -6.72 -24.71 -7.34
C LEU A 78 -6.02 -25.44 -8.50
N LEU A 79 -6.62 -25.47 -9.70
CA LEU A 79 -6.01 -26.00 -10.90
C LEU A 79 -4.75 -25.19 -11.33
N SER A 80 -4.72 -23.89 -11.06
CA SER A 80 -3.54 -23.06 -11.34
C SER A 80 -2.35 -23.45 -10.45
N ILE A 81 -2.62 -23.94 -9.23
CA ILE A 81 -1.61 -24.39 -8.26
C ILE A 81 -0.84 -25.61 -8.78
N VAL A 82 -1.52 -26.52 -9.47
CA VAL A 82 -0.90 -27.76 -9.99
C VAL A 82 0.30 -27.46 -10.90
N ARG A 83 0.19 -26.42 -11.71
CA ARG A 83 1.22 -26.01 -12.70
C ARG A 83 2.30 -25.09 -12.13
N ALA A 84 2.15 -24.63 -10.89
CA ALA A 84 3.08 -23.70 -10.24
C ALA A 84 4.32 -24.44 -9.71
N ASP A 85 5.48 -23.78 -9.73
CA ASP A 85 6.66 -24.14 -8.94
C ASP A 85 6.62 -23.44 -7.57
N VAL A 86 6.13 -22.21 -7.58
CA VAL A 86 5.98 -21.34 -6.41
C VAL A 86 4.57 -20.77 -6.37
N ILE A 87 4.00 -20.72 -5.19
CA ILE A 87 2.70 -20.10 -4.91
C ILE A 87 2.95 -18.97 -3.94
N HIS A 88 2.55 -17.76 -4.31
CA HIS A 88 2.58 -16.60 -3.42
C HIS A 88 1.16 -16.14 -3.14
N ILE A 89 0.73 -16.29 -1.91
CA ILE A 89 -0.62 -15.93 -1.45
C ILE A 89 -0.58 -14.53 -0.86
N HIS A 90 -1.54 -13.69 -1.26
CA HIS A 90 -1.68 -12.32 -0.79
C HIS A 90 -2.86 -12.19 0.17
N GLY A 91 -2.55 -12.08 1.45
CA GLY A 91 -3.51 -12.02 2.55
C GLY A 91 -3.60 -13.34 3.32
N ILE A 92 -3.73 -13.23 4.62
CA ILE A 92 -4.03 -14.32 5.54
C ILE A 92 -5.49 -14.24 5.98
N ASN A 93 -5.96 -15.27 6.68
CA ASN A 93 -7.32 -15.30 7.25
C ASN A 93 -8.45 -15.18 6.20
N THR A 94 -8.23 -15.81 5.02
CA THR A 94 -9.29 -16.01 4.04
C THR A 94 -9.39 -17.48 3.64
N ILE A 95 -10.58 -17.93 3.23
CA ILE A 95 -10.77 -19.33 2.82
C ILE A 95 -9.95 -19.68 1.56
N ALA A 96 -9.83 -18.73 0.64
CA ALA A 96 -9.03 -18.90 -0.55
C ALA A 96 -7.54 -19.06 -0.22
N SER A 97 -7.02 -18.29 0.74
CA SER A 97 -5.64 -18.41 1.19
C SER A 97 -5.37 -19.76 1.87
N ASP A 98 -6.27 -20.19 2.73
CA ASP A 98 -6.13 -21.44 3.45
C ASP A 98 -6.19 -22.65 2.50
N LEU A 99 -7.15 -22.69 1.59
CA LEU A 99 -7.27 -23.76 0.58
C LEU A 99 -6.05 -23.77 -0.36
N GLY A 100 -5.59 -22.58 -0.79
CA GLY A 100 -4.39 -22.45 -1.61
C GLY A 100 -3.14 -22.98 -0.92
N CYS A 101 -2.96 -22.63 0.36
CA CYS A 101 -1.84 -23.13 1.16
C CYS A 101 -1.88 -24.65 1.38
N LEU A 102 -3.02 -25.18 1.77
CA LEU A 102 -3.19 -26.62 2.00
C LEU A 102 -2.95 -27.43 0.70
N THR A 103 -3.54 -26.98 -0.42
CA THR A 103 -3.36 -27.64 -1.72
C THR A 103 -1.90 -27.55 -2.18
N GLY A 104 -1.28 -26.39 -2.08
CA GLY A 104 0.13 -26.21 -2.45
C GLY A 104 1.05 -27.08 -1.62
N SER A 105 0.84 -27.15 -0.31
CA SER A 105 1.61 -28.00 0.61
C SER A 105 1.44 -29.48 0.31
N PHE A 106 0.21 -29.92 0.07
CA PHE A 106 -0.08 -31.31 -0.32
C PHE A 106 0.65 -31.70 -1.61
N LEU A 107 0.70 -30.81 -2.59
CA LEU A 107 1.41 -30.97 -3.85
C LEU A 107 2.92 -30.70 -3.75
N ARG A 108 3.45 -30.51 -2.53
CA ARG A 108 4.87 -30.21 -2.25
C ARG A 108 5.41 -28.98 -2.99
N LYS A 109 4.54 -27.98 -3.24
CA LYS A 109 4.93 -26.70 -3.83
C LYS A 109 5.56 -25.79 -2.77
N ARG A 110 6.34 -24.82 -3.20
CA ARG A 110 6.88 -23.76 -2.33
C ARG A 110 5.82 -22.67 -2.14
N VAL A 111 5.24 -22.59 -0.96
CA VAL A 111 4.15 -21.64 -0.66
C VAL A 111 4.65 -20.52 0.22
N PHE A 112 4.46 -19.29 -0.22
CA PHE A 112 4.78 -18.07 0.52
C PHE A 112 3.51 -17.26 0.74
N VAL A 113 3.57 -16.34 1.72
CA VAL A 113 2.45 -15.43 2.00
C VAL A 113 2.94 -14.03 2.30
N THR A 114 2.21 -13.03 1.80
CA THR A 114 2.30 -11.62 2.22
C THR A 114 0.93 -11.18 2.72
N ASP A 115 0.86 -10.55 3.90
CA ASP A 115 -0.40 -10.01 4.42
C ASP A 115 -0.54 -8.53 4.07
N HIS A 116 -1.72 -8.15 3.61
CA HIS A 116 -2.07 -6.77 3.24
C HIS A 116 -3.06 -6.13 4.21
N GLY A 117 -3.27 -6.76 5.37
CA GLY A 117 -4.31 -6.39 6.30
C GLY A 117 -5.71 -6.77 5.79
N GLY A 118 -6.66 -6.73 6.66
CA GLY A 118 -7.97 -7.28 6.43
C GLY A 118 -7.95 -8.80 6.63
N GLY A 119 -9.06 -9.42 6.71
CA GLY A 119 -9.16 -10.85 6.88
C GLY A 119 -10.60 -11.25 7.17
N GLY A 120 -10.94 -12.46 6.75
CA GLY A 120 -12.24 -13.03 7.01
C GLY A 120 -12.35 -13.57 8.44
N ASN A 121 -13.58 -13.63 8.92
CA ASN A 121 -13.85 -14.15 10.25
C ASN A 121 -14.13 -15.67 10.27
N LEU A 122 -14.13 -16.33 9.12
CA LEU A 122 -14.35 -17.75 9.00
C LEU A 122 -13.30 -18.35 8.09
N VAL A 123 -12.33 -19.04 8.70
CA VAL A 123 -11.14 -19.56 8.05
C VAL A 123 -10.81 -20.95 8.62
N LEU A 124 -10.06 -21.74 7.85
CA LEU A 124 -9.67 -23.07 8.24
C LEU A 124 -8.49 -23.06 9.21
N ASN A 125 -7.66 -22.02 9.20
CA ASN A 125 -6.47 -21.91 10.03
C ASN A 125 -6.76 -21.90 11.55
N HIS A 126 -7.99 -21.61 11.98
CA HIS A 126 -8.42 -21.75 13.37
C HIS A 126 -8.57 -23.22 13.82
N LYS A 127 -8.73 -24.15 12.87
CA LYS A 127 -8.95 -25.57 13.14
C LYS A 127 -7.87 -26.48 12.58
N LEU A 128 -7.19 -26.03 11.53
CA LEU A 128 -6.14 -26.76 10.83
C LEU A 128 -4.82 -26.01 10.90
N PRO A 129 -3.67 -26.69 10.94
CA PRO A 129 -2.36 -26.06 11.04
C PRO A 129 -1.89 -25.48 9.67
N VAL A 130 -2.72 -24.65 9.05
CA VAL A 130 -2.48 -24.08 7.72
C VAL A 130 -1.15 -23.33 7.67
N PHE A 131 -0.80 -22.57 8.72
CA PHE A 131 0.43 -21.79 8.77
C PHE A 131 1.71 -22.64 8.71
N LYS A 132 1.63 -23.94 9.04
CA LYS A 132 2.76 -24.87 8.86
C LYS A 132 3.09 -25.08 7.39
N GLY A 133 2.11 -24.96 6.50
CA GLY A 133 2.26 -25.15 5.07
C GLY A 133 3.04 -24.05 4.36
N TYR A 134 3.12 -22.85 4.92
CA TYR A 134 3.93 -21.79 4.35
C TYR A 134 5.41 -22.04 4.58
N ARG A 135 6.22 -21.89 3.53
CA ARG A 135 7.68 -21.93 3.57
C ARG A 135 8.26 -20.62 4.12
N GLY A 136 7.61 -19.50 3.85
CA GLY A 136 8.00 -18.18 4.34
C GLY A 136 6.80 -17.23 4.36
N ALA A 137 6.87 -16.25 5.27
CA ALA A 137 5.94 -15.14 5.38
C ALA A 137 6.71 -13.84 5.07
N ILE A 138 6.29 -13.11 4.05
CA ILE A 138 6.98 -11.92 3.56
C ILE A 138 6.25 -10.71 4.12
N ALA A 139 6.96 -9.88 4.88
CA ALA A 139 6.44 -8.65 5.47
C ALA A 139 6.98 -7.43 4.72
N GLN A 140 6.10 -6.48 4.43
CA GLN A 140 6.47 -5.22 3.77
C GLN A 140 7.12 -4.22 4.72
N SER A 141 6.98 -4.42 6.03
CA SER A 141 7.53 -3.57 7.09
C SER A 141 7.79 -4.39 8.36
N GLN A 142 8.63 -3.87 9.24
CA GLN A 142 8.83 -4.47 10.56
C GLN A 142 7.53 -4.45 11.37
N PHE A 143 6.74 -3.38 11.23
CA PHE A 143 5.41 -3.29 11.82
C PHE A 143 4.53 -4.47 11.38
N THR A 144 4.47 -4.77 10.07
CA THR A 144 3.72 -5.92 9.55
C THR A 144 4.24 -7.24 10.10
N LEU A 145 5.57 -7.42 10.14
CA LEU A 145 6.20 -8.63 10.66
C LEU A 145 5.80 -8.89 12.12
N ASN A 146 5.77 -7.85 12.93
CA ASN A 146 5.39 -7.93 14.35
C ASN A 146 3.88 -8.23 14.55
N HIS A 147 3.05 -8.00 13.53
CA HIS A 147 1.60 -8.29 13.56
C HIS A 147 1.23 -9.65 12.96
N PHE A 148 2.20 -10.39 12.42
CA PHE A 148 1.92 -11.76 11.99
C PHE A 148 1.58 -12.67 13.19
N PRO A 149 0.76 -13.72 12.99
CA PRO A 149 0.64 -14.81 13.94
C PRO A 149 2.01 -15.41 14.31
N PRO A 150 2.21 -15.87 15.55
CA PRO A 150 3.53 -16.36 16.03
C PRO A 150 4.18 -17.43 15.13
N GLU A 151 3.38 -18.30 14.51
CA GLU A 151 3.87 -19.33 13.59
C GLU A 151 4.43 -18.73 12.30
N LEU A 152 3.85 -17.64 11.80
CA LEU A 152 4.32 -16.93 10.62
C LEU A 152 5.49 -15.99 10.94
N GLN A 153 5.52 -15.39 12.13
CA GLN A 153 6.67 -14.56 12.56
C GLN A 153 7.97 -15.35 12.52
N LYS A 154 7.96 -16.63 12.95
CA LYS A 154 9.14 -17.53 12.93
C LYS A 154 9.66 -17.79 11.51
N LYS A 155 8.85 -17.57 10.48
CA LYS A 155 9.17 -17.74 9.06
C LYS A 155 9.23 -16.40 8.34
N GLY A 156 9.14 -15.30 9.10
CA GLY A 156 9.04 -13.96 8.60
C GLY A 156 10.33 -13.48 7.94
N VAL A 157 10.18 -12.85 6.78
CA VAL A 157 11.27 -12.19 6.06
C VAL A 157 10.80 -10.80 5.66
N LEU A 158 11.66 -9.81 5.90
CA LEU A 158 11.36 -8.42 5.59
C LEU A 158 11.76 -8.09 4.15
N VAL A 159 10.79 -7.69 3.33
CA VAL A 159 11.01 -7.17 1.98
C VAL A 159 10.25 -5.85 1.85
N LYS A 160 10.92 -4.77 2.22
CA LYS A 160 10.35 -3.41 2.22
C LYS A 160 10.26 -2.83 0.82
N GLY A 161 9.15 -2.17 0.51
CA GLY A 161 9.03 -1.34 -0.67
C GLY A 161 8.02 -1.86 -1.70
N GLY A 162 8.14 -1.35 -2.89
CA GLY A 162 7.25 -1.60 -4.01
C GLY A 162 6.75 -0.30 -4.61
N VAL A 163 7.63 0.47 -5.28
CA VAL A 163 7.25 1.66 -6.03
C VAL A 163 7.72 1.55 -7.47
N ASN A 164 6.89 2.00 -8.39
CA ASN A 164 7.26 2.15 -9.79
C ASN A 164 8.03 3.47 -9.97
N SER A 165 9.35 3.44 -9.77
CA SER A 165 10.23 4.60 -9.86
C SER A 165 10.50 5.08 -11.30
N GLU A 166 10.08 4.32 -12.31
CA GLU A 166 10.10 4.74 -13.72
C GLU A 166 8.91 5.66 -14.03
N ARG A 167 7.73 5.29 -13.53
CA ARG A 167 6.52 6.09 -13.65
C ARG A 167 6.51 7.30 -12.71
N PHE A 168 6.74 7.05 -11.42
CA PHE A 168 6.86 8.09 -10.40
C PHE A 168 8.30 8.60 -10.40
N CYS A 169 8.55 9.61 -11.19
CA CYS A 169 9.85 10.27 -11.32
C CYS A 169 9.66 11.79 -11.46
N PRO A 170 10.65 12.59 -11.12
CA PRO A 170 10.60 14.03 -11.35
C PRO A 170 10.43 14.35 -12.84
N ASP A 171 9.87 15.50 -13.12
CA ASP A 171 9.79 16.07 -14.45
C ASP A 171 10.50 17.44 -14.43
N ALA A 172 11.60 17.57 -15.17
CA ALA A 172 12.40 18.78 -15.17
C ALA A 172 11.70 20.01 -15.79
N SER A 173 10.61 19.78 -16.54
CA SER A 173 9.79 20.86 -17.09
C SER A 173 8.81 21.45 -16.08
N LEU A 174 8.61 20.78 -14.94
CA LEU A 174 7.68 21.19 -13.89
C LEU A 174 8.41 21.77 -12.67
N SER A 175 7.90 22.85 -12.14
CA SER A 175 8.38 23.45 -10.89
C SER A 175 7.46 23.08 -9.71
N LYS A 176 8.02 23.15 -8.49
CA LYS A 176 7.21 23.01 -7.28
C LYS A 176 6.30 24.21 -7.10
N GLU A 177 5.03 23.93 -6.85
CA GLU A 177 4.01 24.92 -6.57
C GLU A 177 3.87 25.11 -5.04
N LYS A 178 3.26 26.23 -4.63
CA LYS A 178 2.87 26.48 -3.24
C LYS A 178 1.68 25.60 -2.86
N LYS A 179 1.91 24.29 -2.84
CA LYS A 179 0.89 23.27 -2.70
C LYS A 179 1.31 22.18 -1.73
N ILE A 180 0.44 21.88 -0.77
CA ILE A 180 0.52 20.72 0.13
C ILE A 180 -0.45 19.67 -0.41
N LEU A 181 -0.03 18.41 -0.45
CA LEU A 181 -0.79 17.32 -1.04
C LEU A 181 -1.12 16.25 -0.01
N TYR A 182 -2.34 15.77 -0.01
CA TYR A 182 -2.75 14.51 0.58
C TYR A 182 -3.26 13.58 -0.53
N VAL A 183 -2.84 12.33 -0.51
CA VAL A 183 -3.37 11.29 -1.41
C VAL A 183 -3.75 10.06 -0.59
N GLY A 184 -5.02 9.63 -0.72
CA GLY A 184 -5.49 8.45 -0.03
C GLY A 184 -7.00 8.42 0.15
N ARG A 185 -7.53 7.29 0.60
CA ARG A 185 -8.96 7.14 0.89
C ARG A 185 -9.40 8.14 1.96
N ILE A 186 -10.56 8.77 1.79
CA ILE A 186 -11.14 9.64 2.81
C ILE A 186 -11.86 8.77 3.83
N LEU A 187 -11.11 8.44 4.90
CA LEU A 187 -11.51 7.59 6.03
C LEU A 187 -10.99 8.16 7.35
N HIS A 188 -11.69 7.90 8.42
CA HIS A 188 -11.43 8.47 9.74
C HIS A 188 -10.00 8.24 10.26
N HIS A 189 -9.45 7.02 10.08
CA HIS A 189 -8.09 6.69 10.53
C HIS A 189 -6.98 7.27 9.66
N LYS A 190 -7.35 7.95 8.55
CA LYS A 190 -6.37 8.65 7.70
C LYS A 190 -5.99 10.03 8.25
N GLY A 191 -6.65 10.50 9.31
CA GLY A 191 -6.23 11.67 10.06
C GLY A 191 -6.28 13.00 9.31
N ILE A 192 -7.05 13.08 8.22
CA ILE A 192 -7.15 14.28 7.34
C ILE A 192 -7.60 15.51 8.12
N ASN A 193 -8.42 15.33 9.16
CA ASN A 193 -8.84 16.38 10.07
C ASN A 193 -7.64 17.07 10.75
N TYR A 194 -6.62 16.31 11.19
CA TYR A 194 -5.40 16.87 11.78
C TYR A 194 -4.53 17.59 10.74
N LEU A 195 -4.58 17.16 9.48
CA LEU A 195 -3.91 17.89 8.40
C LEU A 195 -4.59 19.23 8.12
N ILE A 196 -5.91 19.30 8.08
CA ILE A 196 -6.65 20.55 7.89
C ILE A 196 -6.41 21.50 9.09
N GLU A 197 -6.41 20.95 10.31
CA GLU A 197 -6.04 21.70 11.52
C GLU A 197 -4.61 22.26 11.41
N GLY A 198 -3.63 21.42 11.09
CA GLY A 198 -2.24 21.82 10.90
C GLY A 198 -2.06 22.85 9.80
N PHE A 199 -2.81 22.73 8.70
CA PHE A 199 -2.80 23.71 7.63
C PHE A 199 -3.38 25.07 8.05
N ARG A 200 -4.41 25.07 8.91
CA ARG A 200 -4.94 26.28 9.52
C ARG A 200 -3.93 26.95 10.44
N ILE A 201 -3.25 26.17 11.30
CA ILE A 201 -2.21 26.67 12.22
C ILE A 201 -1.01 27.23 11.43
N LEU A 202 -0.64 26.59 10.32
CA LEU A 202 0.44 27.04 9.44
C LEU A 202 0.21 28.47 8.92
N ASN A 203 -1.06 28.87 8.75
CA ASN A 203 -1.50 30.20 8.36
C ASN A 203 -0.75 30.80 7.17
N ARG A 204 -0.64 30.03 6.09
CA ARG A 204 0.00 30.43 4.83
C ARG A 204 -1.05 30.48 3.72
N PRO A 205 -1.76 31.62 3.57
CA PRO A 205 -2.83 31.77 2.58
C PRO A 205 -2.34 31.72 1.13
N ASP A 206 -1.04 31.85 0.91
CA ASP A 206 -0.37 31.70 -0.37
C ASP A 206 -0.13 30.21 -0.77
N TYR A 207 -0.39 29.27 0.13
CA TYR A 207 -0.37 27.84 -0.14
C TYR A 207 -1.79 27.29 -0.30
N GLN A 208 -1.92 26.24 -1.13
CA GLN A 208 -3.15 25.46 -1.29
C GLN A 208 -2.96 24.08 -0.68
N LEU A 209 -3.96 23.56 0.03
CA LEU A 209 -4.04 22.15 0.42
C LEU A 209 -4.93 21.41 -0.57
N LYS A 210 -4.39 20.38 -1.22
CA LYS A 210 -5.15 19.46 -2.08
C LYS A 210 -5.31 18.11 -1.42
N ILE A 211 -6.56 17.63 -1.37
CA ILE A 211 -6.94 16.36 -0.78
C ILE A 211 -7.50 15.47 -1.89
N LEU A 212 -6.67 14.55 -2.36
CA LEU A 212 -7.01 13.60 -3.42
C LEU A 212 -7.43 12.26 -2.84
N GLY A 213 -8.64 11.80 -3.16
CA GLY A 213 -9.02 10.45 -2.82
C GLY A 213 -10.51 10.19 -2.78
N ARG A 214 -10.87 8.94 -2.96
CA ARG A 214 -12.26 8.49 -2.92
C ARG A 214 -12.86 8.60 -1.52
N VAL A 215 -14.11 9.01 -1.48
CA VAL A 215 -14.88 9.14 -0.24
C VAL A 215 -15.42 7.75 0.16
N TYR A 216 -15.04 7.30 1.36
CA TYR A 216 -15.54 6.04 1.94
C TYR A 216 -16.44 6.27 3.15
N SER A 217 -16.43 7.48 3.72
CA SER A 217 -17.30 7.90 4.82
C SER A 217 -17.89 9.27 4.49
N GLY A 218 -19.16 9.30 4.13
CA GLY A 218 -19.86 10.52 3.76
C GLY A 218 -19.92 11.53 4.90
N GLN A 219 -20.19 11.08 6.14
CA GLN A 219 -20.22 11.97 7.31
C GLN A 219 -18.86 12.61 7.55
N PHE A 220 -17.79 11.82 7.60
CA PHE A 220 -16.44 12.35 7.81
C PHE A 220 -16.05 13.35 6.70
N TYR A 221 -16.46 13.09 5.47
CA TYR A 221 -16.21 14.01 4.37
C TYR A 221 -16.93 15.36 4.54
N GLN A 222 -18.15 15.37 5.07
CA GLN A 222 -18.84 16.62 5.40
C GLN A 222 -18.15 17.36 6.55
N ASP A 223 -17.78 16.64 7.61
CA ASP A 223 -17.03 17.21 8.73
C ASP A 223 -15.71 17.87 8.25
N LEU A 224 -14.98 17.22 7.33
CA LEU A 224 -13.76 17.79 6.74
C LEU A 224 -14.03 19.05 5.92
N LYS A 225 -15.13 19.10 5.16
CA LYS A 225 -15.52 20.30 4.40
C LYS A 225 -15.86 21.48 5.34
N GLU A 226 -16.56 21.21 6.44
CA GLU A 226 -16.87 22.22 7.45
C GLU A 226 -15.57 22.73 8.09
N MET A 227 -14.66 21.82 8.46
CA MET A 227 -13.34 22.21 8.98
C MET A 227 -12.53 23.03 7.98
N ALA A 228 -12.68 22.81 6.68
CA ALA A 228 -11.94 23.50 5.63
C ALA A 228 -12.53 24.88 5.26
N MET A 229 -13.69 25.27 5.80
CA MET A 229 -14.31 26.54 5.48
C MET A 229 -13.36 27.71 5.76
N GLY A 230 -13.25 28.62 4.78
CA GLY A 230 -12.36 29.77 4.84
C GLY A 230 -10.87 29.48 4.60
N LEU A 231 -10.51 28.24 4.30
CA LEU A 231 -9.14 27.86 3.94
C LEU A 231 -9.04 27.52 2.44
N PRO A 232 -7.86 27.74 1.81
CA PRO A 232 -7.62 27.33 0.43
C PRO A 232 -7.40 25.82 0.33
N VAL A 233 -8.48 25.04 0.54
CA VAL A 233 -8.51 23.57 0.49
C VAL A 233 -9.36 23.12 -0.69
N GLU A 234 -8.80 22.23 -1.52
CA GLU A 234 -9.48 21.60 -2.67
C GLU A 234 -9.61 20.09 -2.42
N PHE A 235 -10.84 19.57 -2.55
CA PHE A 235 -11.11 18.12 -2.48
C PHE A 235 -11.31 17.58 -3.89
N ILE A 236 -10.55 16.54 -4.27
CA ILE A 236 -10.54 15.91 -5.59
C ILE A 236 -10.80 14.42 -5.42
N ASP A 237 -11.96 13.93 -5.85
CA ASP A 237 -12.37 12.53 -5.67
C ASP A 237 -12.10 11.63 -6.88
N ASN A 238 -11.96 12.20 -8.09
CA ASN A 238 -11.81 11.50 -9.36
C ASN A 238 -10.53 11.91 -10.10
N ALA A 239 -9.39 11.86 -9.43
CA ALA A 239 -8.10 12.05 -10.10
C ALA A 239 -7.74 10.79 -10.89
N ASP A 240 -7.48 10.95 -12.20
CA ASP A 240 -6.83 9.91 -12.99
C ASP A 240 -5.34 9.79 -12.67
N ASP A 241 -4.71 8.81 -13.25
CA ASP A 241 -3.29 8.50 -13.06
C ASP A 241 -2.34 9.63 -13.51
N GLN A 242 -2.72 10.39 -14.55
CA GLN A 242 -1.90 11.51 -15.04
C GLN A 242 -2.00 12.70 -14.08
N ARG A 243 -3.20 12.98 -13.61
CA ARG A 243 -3.45 14.02 -12.60
C ARG A 243 -2.73 13.68 -11.30
N LEU A 244 -2.82 12.44 -10.83
CA LEU A 244 -2.12 11.99 -9.62
C LEU A 244 -0.61 12.21 -9.73
N LEU A 245 -0.02 11.81 -10.86
CA LEU A 245 1.41 11.98 -11.12
C LEU A 245 1.81 13.46 -11.16
N HIS A 246 1.02 14.30 -11.82
CA HIS A 246 1.25 15.74 -11.86
C HIS A 246 1.20 16.37 -10.46
N GLU A 247 0.22 15.98 -9.63
CA GLU A 247 0.10 16.50 -8.27
C GLU A 247 1.31 16.11 -7.40
N TYR A 248 1.80 14.88 -7.48
CA TYR A 248 3.05 14.50 -6.79
C TYR A 248 4.26 15.30 -7.27
N ARG A 249 4.41 15.50 -8.59
CA ARG A 249 5.56 16.20 -9.17
C ARG A 249 5.61 17.67 -8.79
N THR A 250 4.46 18.31 -8.64
CA THR A 250 4.35 19.76 -8.41
C THR A 250 4.12 20.15 -6.95
N ALA A 251 3.72 19.21 -6.07
CA ALA A 251 3.56 19.52 -4.65
C ALA A 251 4.88 19.90 -3.96
N LYS A 252 4.81 20.83 -3.01
CA LYS A 252 5.93 21.20 -2.13
C LYS A 252 6.17 20.12 -1.07
N ALA A 253 5.11 19.50 -0.58
CA ALA A 253 5.16 18.36 0.36
C ALA A 253 3.91 17.49 0.20
N THR A 254 4.05 16.19 0.46
CA THR A 254 2.90 15.27 0.62
C THR A 254 2.78 14.86 2.08
N VAL A 255 1.57 14.90 2.62
CA VAL A 255 1.30 14.58 4.02
C VAL A 255 0.41 13.34 4.12
N LEU A 256 0.83 12.35 4.91
CA LEU A 256 0.05 11.14 5.23
C LEU A 256 -0.15 11.06 6.76
N PRO A 257 -1.21 11.69 7.30
CA PRO A 257 -1.38 11.91 8.73
C PRO A 257 -2.17 10.80 9.43
N SER A 258 -2.07 9.55 8.99
CA SER A 258 -2.85 8.43 9.53
C SER A 258 -2.66 8.26 11.03
N VAL A 259 -3.68 7.72 11.71
CA VAL A 259 -3.71 7.62 13.18
C VAL A 259 -4.23 6.26 13.63
N HIS A 260 -3.80 5.81 14.82
CA HIS A 260 -4.39 4.62 15.46
C HIS A 260 -5.77 4.93 16.05
N THR A 261 -5.90 6.03 16.78
CA THR A 261 -7.20 6.48 17.33
C THR A 261 -7.69 7.68 16.54
N ASN A 262 -8.83 7.55 15.88
CA ASN A 262 -9.39 8.61 15.07
C ASN A 262 -10.13 9.66 15.91
N CYS A 263 -10.57 10.76 15.29
CA CYS A 263 -11.27 11.87 15.94
C CYS A 263 -12.60 11.50 16.61
N TYR A 264 -13.15 10.31 16.34
CA TYR A 264 -14.34 9.77 17.02
C TYR A 264 -13.99 8.75 18.12
N GLY A 265 -12.72 8.65 18.53
CA GLY A 265 -12.27 7.72 19.56
C GLY A 265 -12.17 6.26 19.14
N LYS A 266 -12.38 5.93 17.86
CA LYS A 266 -12.28 4.54 17.38
C LYS A 266 -10.81 4.17 17.10
N TYR A 267 -10.36 3.09 17.71
CA TYR A 267 -9.02 2.54 17.54
C TYR A 267 -8.92 1.63 16.29
N THR A 268 -7.87 1.80 15.52
CA THR A 268 -7.49 0.97 14.37
C THR A 268 -6.11 0.37 14.64
N PRO A 269 -5.97 -0.94 14.86
CA PRO A 269 -4.68 -1.56 15.23
C PRO A 269 -3.65 -1.50 14.09
N VAL A 270 -4.11 -1.52 12.86
CA VAL A 270 -3.26 -1.51 11.67
C VAL A 270 -3.72 -0.37 10.73
N PRO A 271 -3.34 0.90 11.01
CA PRO A 271 -3.77 2.03 10.18
C PRO A 271 -3.04 2.07 8.83
N GLU A 272 -1.75 1.70 8.81
CA GLU A 272 -0.90 1.63 7.62
C GLU A 272 0.10 0.48 7.74
N LEU A 273 0.22 -0.31 6.66
CA LEU A 273 1.20 -1.39 6.55
C LEU A 273 2.49 -0.96 5.83
N MET A 274 2.41 0.08 5.01
CA MET A 274 3.55 0.60 4.24
C MET A 274 3.38 2.09 3.93
N GLY A 275 2.33 2.47 3.20
CA GLY A 275 2.11 3.84 2.74
C GLY A 275 2.66 4.08 1.33
N PHE A 276 2.00 3.53 0.30
CA PHE A 276 2.37 3.75 -1.11
C PHE A 276 2.55 5.22 -1.46
N THR A 277 1.68 6.07 -0.94
CA THR A 277 1.71 7.53 -1.13
C THR A 277 3.06 8.14 -0.77
N LEU A 278 3.70 7.66 0.33
CA LEU A 278 5.01 8.14 0.75
C LEU A 278 6.09 7.77 -0.27
N LEU A 279 6.04 6.52 -0.77
CA LEU A 279 7.00 6.03 -1.76
C LEU A 279 6.84 6.75 -3.11
N GLU A 280 5.61 6.91 -3.59
CA GLU A 280 5.28 7.58 -4.86
C GLU A 280 5.70 9.06 -4.84
N SER A 281 5.41 9.74 -3.74
CA SER A 281 5.80 11.13 -3.54
C SER A 281 7.32 11.30 -3.57
N GLN A 282 8.04 10.52 -2.76
CA GLN A 282 9.51 10.56 -2.71
C GLN A 282 10.13 10.15 -4.06
N ALA A 283 9.52 9.20 -4.77
CA ALA A 283 9.95 8.83 -6.12
C ALA A 283 9.83 10.00 -7.11
N CYS A 284 8.85 10.89 -6.94
CA CYS A 284 8.72 12.14 -7.68
C CYS A 284 9.63 13.28 -7.16
N GLY A 285 10.53 13.00 -6.21
CA GLY A 285 11.37 14.02 -5.59
C GLY A 285 10.58 15.01 -4.75
N THR A 286 9.49 14.57 -4.11
CA THR A 286 8.66 15.40 -3.23
C THR A 286 8.77 14.91 -1.81
N PRO A 287 9.33 15.73 -0.88
CA PRO A 287 9.43 15.37 0.52
C PRO A 287 8.09 15.05 1.16
N VAL A 288 8.11 14.21 2.20
CA VAL A 288 6.91 13.71 2.83
C VAL A 288 6.84 14.06 4.31
N ILE A 289 5.63 14.18 4.83
CA ILE A 289 5.37 14.23 6.27
C ILE A 289 4.42 13.09 6.60
N CYS A 290 4.79 12.26 7.56
CA CYS A 290 3.90 11.22 8.05
C CYS A 290 3.86 11.23 9.57
N THR A 291 2.83 10.59 10.13
CA THR A 291 2.79 10.33 11.57
C THR A 291 3.52 9.05 11.92
N ASP A 292 3.78 8.85 13.20
CA ASP A 292 4.36 7.63 13.78
C ASP A 292 3.37 6.44 13.85
N ALA A 293 2.21 6.54 13.19
CA ALA A 293 1.19 5.50 13.17
C ALA A 293 1.53 4.37 12.18
N GLY A 294 1.39 3.13 12.62
CA GLY A 294 1.65 1.95 11.77
C GLY A 294 3.11 1.91 11.28
N ALA A 295 3.30 1.54 10.02
CA ALA A 295 4.61 1.35 9.43
C ALA A 295 5.20 2.60 8.75
N MET A 296 4.49 3.73 8.72
CA MET A 296 4.87 4.86 7.87
C MET A 296 6.27 5.41 8.15
N HIS A 297 6.66 5.48 9.42
CA HIS A 297 7.99 5.93 9.85
C HIS A 297 9.15 5.07 9.30
N GLU A 298 8.87 3.83 8.90
CA GLU A 298 9.89 2.95 8.30
C GLU A 298 10.25 3.32 6.86
N PHE A 299 9.47 4.21 6.24
CA PHE A 299 9.58 4.62 4.83
C PHE A 299 9.95 6.10 4.67
N VAL A 300 10.32 6.75 5.75
CA VAL A 300 10.79 8.14 5.77
C VAL A 300 12.12 8.19 6.52
N ASP A 301 13.14 8.78 5.91
CA ASP A 301 14.38 9.15 6.58
C ASP A 301 14.16 10.53 7.20
N ASP A 302 13.88 10.53 8.51
CA ASP A 302 13.46 11.71 9.27
C ASP A 302 14.53 12.81 9.24
N GLY A 303 14.14 14.01 8.87
CA GLY A 303 15.04 15.15 8.66
C GLY A 303 15.80 15.14 7.31
N HIS A 304 15.71 14.08 6.50
CA HIS A 304 16.42 13.98 5.23
C HIS A 304 15.50 13.82 4.01
N THR A 305 14.47 12.99 4.10
CA THR A 305 13.48 12.81 3.02
C THR A 305 12.12 13.40 3.37
N GLY A 306 11.97 13.86 4.59
CA GLY A 306 10.74 14.39 5.14
C GLY A 306 10.76 14.42 6.66
N PHE A 307 9.58 14.39 7.28
CA PHE A 307 9.46 14.40 8.74
C PHE A 307 8.47 13.35 9.23
N VAL A 308 8.83 12.71 10.36
CA VAL A 308 7.94 11.85 11.13
C VAL A 308 7.44 12.62 12.34
N VAL A 309 6.11 12.81 12.43
CA VAL A 309 5.51 13.61 13.48
C VAL A 309 4.59 12.77 14.37
N LYS A 310 4.33 13.27 15.58
CA LYS A 310 3.37 12.65 16.48
C LYS A 310 1.98 12.67 15.87
N GLN A 311 1.27 11.52 15.96
CA GLN A 311 -0.11 11.41 15.51
C GLN A 311 -1.07 12.25 16.37
N ASN A 312 -2.25 12.52 15.84
CA ASN A 312 -3.32 13.31 16.50
C ASN A 312 -2.91 14.76 16.88
N SER A 313 -2.00 15.39 16.13
CA SER A 313 -1.56 16.75 16.39
C SER A 313 -1.44 17.57 15.11
N GLY A 314 -2.34 18.56 14.97
CA GLY A 314 -2.25 19.58 13.93
C GLY A 314 -1.02 20.46 14.09
N GLU A 315 -0.61 20.79 15.34
CA GLU A 315 0.57 21.59 15.65
C GLU A 315 1.85 20.90 15.15
N ALA A 316 1.98 19.57 15.38
CA ALA A 316 3.15 18.83 14.91
C ALA A 316 3.23 18.81 13.37
N ILE A 317 2.09 18.64 12.68
CA ILE A 317 2.01 18.73 11.23
C ILE A 317 2.37 20.14 10.76
N ALA A 318 1.83 21.20 11.40
CA ALA A 318 2.12 22.59 11.06
C ALA A 318 3.61 22.91 11.21
N ALA A 319 4.25 22.47 12.29
CA ALA A 319 5.68 22.67 12.52
C ALA A 319 6.53 22.01 11.43
N ALA A 320 6.24 20.74 11.07
CA ALA A 320 6.94 20.03 10.00
C ALA A 320 6.72 20.68 8.63
N LEU A 321 5.50 21.10 8.33
CA LEU A 321 5.20 21.85 7.11
C LEU A 321 5.99 23.16 7.06
N ASN A 322 6.00 23.93 8.14
CA ASN A 322 6.75 25.18 8.21
C ASN A 322 8.26 24.94 7.98
N SER A 323 8.83 23.88 8.57
CA SER A 323 10.23 23.51 8.33
C SER A 323 10.52 23.29 6.85
N LEU A 324 9.67 22.51 6.13
CA LEU A 324 9.87 22.24 4.70
C LEU A 324 9.67 23.46 3.79
N ILE A 325 8.65 24.29 4.08
CA ILE A 325 8.35 25.44 3.22
C ILE A 325 9.30 26.60 3.42
N SER A 326 9.98 26.67 4.56
CA SER A 326 10.94 27.72 4.91
C SER A 326 12.37 27.42 4.47
N LEU A 327 12.64 26.24 3.93
CA LEU A 327 13.97 25.87 3.41
C LEU A 327 14.39 26.76 2.25
N PHE A 328 15.67 27.14 2.24
CA PHE A 328 16.26 27.73 1.05
C PHE A 328 16.20 26.76 -0.13
N GLN A 329 16.28 27.28 -1.35
CA GLN A 329 16.16 26.47 -2.55
C GLN A 329 17.20 25.34 -2.61
N SER A 330 18.43 25.59 -2.18
CA SER A 330 19.50 24.57 -2.14
C SER A 330 19.22 23.45 -1.13
N GLU A 331 18.71 23.79 0.04
CA GLU A 331 18.35 22.82 1.08
C GLU A 331 17.18 21.94 0.62
N TYR A 332 16.16 22.57 0.02
CA TYR A 332 15.02 21.85 -0.52
C TYR A 332 15.44 20.91 -1.67
N ALA A 333 16.36 21.36 -2.54
CA ALA A 333 16.93 20.50 -3.59
C ALA A 333 17.66 19.28 -3.02
N GLN A 334 18.30 19.43 -1.86
CA GLN A 334 18.93 18.29 -1.17
C GLN A 334 17.88 17.30 -0.67
N PHE A 335 16.77 17.76 -0.09
CA PHE A 335 15.62 16.87 0.28
C PHE A 335 15.09 16.12 -0.94
N GLN A 336 14.97 16.79 -2.08
CA GLN A 336 14.53 16.15 -3.33
C GLN A 336 15.50 15.06 -3.80
N ALA A 337 16.78 15.30 -3.72
CA ALA A 337 17.83 14.33 -4.08
C ALA A 337 17.81 13.13 -3.11
N ASN A 338 17.75 13.39 -1.81
CA ASN A 338 17.66 12.37 -0.77
C ASN A 338 16.42 11.47 -0.97
N CYS A 339 15.26 12.05 -1.29
CA CYS A 339 14.04 11.29 -1.61
C CYS A 339 14.28 10.31 -2.76
N ARG A 340 14.95 10.76 -3.81
CA ARG A 340 15.26 9.93 -4.99
C ARG A 340 16.23 8.79 -4.68
N GLU A 341 17.23 9.06 -3.87
CA GLU A 341 18.21 8.06 -3.42
C GLU A 341 17.55 7.02 -2.50
N TRP A 342 16.78 7.48 -1.52
CA TRP A 342 16.05 6.64 -0.56
C TRP A 342 15.15 5.60 -1.23
N ILE A 343 14.54 5.96 -2.36
CA ILE A 343 13.58 5.11 -3.07
C ILE A 343 14.24 4.00 -3.90
N GLN A 344 15.51 4.11 -4.27
CA GLN A 344 16.17 3.15 -5.17
C GLN A 344 16.07 1.69 -4.68
N PRO A 345 16.40 1.36 -3.42
CA PRO A 345 16.29 -0.01 -2.91
C PRO A 345 14.84 -0.47 -2.70
N LEU A 346 13.86 0.45 -2.78
CA LEU A 346 12.43 0.19 -2.58
C LEU A 346 11.66 0.07 -3.92
N SER A 347 12.34 0.10 -5.06
CA SER A 347 11.74 -0.04 -6.39
C SER A 347 11.25 -1.45 -6.65
N TRP A 348 10.22 -1.60 -7.49
CA TRP A 348 9.69 -2.92 -7.85
C TRP A 348 10.74 -3.85 -8.44
N SER A 349 11.69 -3.35 -9.23
CA SER A 349 12.77 -4.17 -9.79
C SER A 349 13.60 -4.83 -8.69
N THR A 350 13.98 -4.08 -7.66
CA THR A 350 14.71 -4.59 -6.49
C THR A 350 13.84 -5.56 -5.67
N ILE A 351 12.58 -5.22 -5.46
CA ILE A 351 11.64 -6.04 -4.68
C ILE A 351 11.38 -7.38 -5.35
N VAL A 352 11.18 -7.40 -6.67
CA VAL A 352 11.02 -8.64 -7.43
C VAL A 352 12.26 -9.54 -7.30
N GLN A 353 13.45 -8.97 -7.42
CA GLN A 353 14.69 -9.73 -7.28
C GLN A 353 14.80 -10.39 -5.89
N ARG A 354 14.49 -9.65 -4.82
CA ARG A 354 14.47 -10.19 -3.46
C ARG A 354 13.44 -11.32 -3.30
N HIS A 355 12.25 -11.17 -3.87
CA HIS A 355 11.25 -12.25 -3.86
C HIS A 355 11.75 -13.50 -4.59
N LEU A 356 12.37 -13.34 -5.76
CA LEU A 356 12.91 -14.47 -6.53
C LEU A 356 14.03 -15.19 -5.78
N GLU A 357 14.88 -14.46 -5.07
CA GLU A 357 15.92 -15.05 -4.21
C GLU A 357 15.31 -15.89 -3.08
N LEU A 358 14.29 -15.36 -2.39
CA LEU A 358 13.52 -16.12 -1.38
C LEU A 358 12.88 -17.37 -1.96
N TYR A 359 12.25 -17.25 -3.12
CA TYR A 359 11.62 -18.38 -3.78
C TYR A 359 12.63 -19.48 -4.14
N GLN A 360 13.87 -19.12 -4.43
CA GLN A 360 14.97 -20.06 -4.70
C GLN A 360 15.59 -20.62 -3.41
N GLY A 361 15.20 -20.14 -2.23
CA GLY A 361 15.72 -20.58 -0.95
C GLY A 361 17.04 -19.91 -0.55
N LYS A 362 17.39 -18.78 -1.20
CA LYS A 362 18.53 -17.97 -0.79
C LYS A 362 18.18 -17.14 0.45
N SER A 363 19.14 -16.94 1.34
CA SER A 363 18.99 -16.00 2.47
C SER A 363 19.10 -14.58 1.92
N ILE A 364 18.09 -13.75 2.19
CA ILE A 364 18.18 -12.29 1.96
C ILE A 364 18.85 -11.68 3.18
N LYS A 365 19.91 -10.93 2.95
CA LYS A 365 20.56 -10.10 3.97
C LYS A 365 19.90 -8.73 4.06
#